data_46d0dcbb13b43bb53416b72ee7bc99f6
#
_entry.id   46d0dcbb13b43bb53416b72ee7bc99f6
#
_cell.length_a   1.000
_cell.length_b   1.000
_cell.length_c   1.000
_cell.angle_alpha   90.00
_cell.angle_beta   90.00
_cell.angle_gamma   90.00
#
_symmetry.space_group_name_H-M   'P 1'
#
loop_
_entity.id
_entity.type
_entity.pdbx_description
1 polymer ?
#
loop_
_entity_poly.entity_id
_entity_poly.type
_entity_poly.pdbx_seq_one_letter_code
_entity_poly.pdbx_strand_id
1 'polypeptide(L)'
;MSGNSLRDQLSGLMQARKQQAQAQALEAEKKKAARITKEKNKSTEKKEADENSASNKANAKAGVHARLTPAPGLPVSQRAKEIIEAIKKNRVLILCGETGSGKTTQLPKLCVLAGRGRKGKIAHTQPRRIAASSIAKRLAEETGTDL
;
A
#
# COMPACT_ATOMS: atom_id res chain seq x y z
N MET A 1 47.24 69.08 -10.72
CA MET A 1 47.54 67.78 -10.07
C MET A 1 46.42 67.52 -9.08
N SER A 2 45.42 66.69 -9.48
CA SER A 2 44.19 66.48 -8.71
C SER A 2 44.46 65.43 -7.64
N GLY A 3 44.46 65.88 -6.37
CA GLY A 3 44.56 65.00 -5.23
C GLY A 3 43.21 64.32 -4.99
N ASN A 4 43.10 63.06 -5.42
CA ASN A 4 41.98 62.25 -5.03
C ASN A 4 42.03 62.05 -3.54
N SER A 5 41.15 62.70 -2.80
CA SER A 5 41.12 62.73 -1.33
C SER A 5 40.91 61.30 -0.82
N LEU A 6 41.64 60.93 0.22
CA LEU A 6 41.54 59.66 0.94
C LEU A 6 40.05 59.37 1.31
N ARG A 7 39.27 60.42 1.44
CA ARG A 7 37.84 60.40 1.75
C ARG A 7 37.00 59.84 0.62
N ASP A 8 37.35 60.11 -0.66
CA ASP A 8 36.63 59.61 -1.83
C ASP A 8 36.95 58.13 -2.05
N GLN A 9 38.16 57.66 -1.78
CA GLN A 9 38.52 56.25 -1.83
C GLN A 9 37.82 55.44 -0.74
N LEU A 10 37.70 55.97 0.47
CA LEU A 10 36.97 55.33 1.56
C LEU A 10 35.47 55.23 1.26
N SER A 11 34.88 56.32 0.70
CA SER A 11 33.48 56.34 0.29
C SER A 11 33.16 55.27 -0.78
N GLY A 12 34.01 55.15 -1.80
CA GLY A 12 33.88 54.10 -2.83
C GLY A 12 33.96 52.68 -2.29
N LEU A 13 34.91 52.46 -1.37
CA LEU A 13 35.06 51.15 -0.70
C LEU A 13 33.85 50.78 0.16
N MET A 14 33.29 51.74 0.88
CA MET A 14 32.08 51.50 1.68
C MET A 14 30.86 51.22 0.80
N GLN A 15 30.72 51.92 -0.34
CA GLN A 15 29.63 51.66 -1.29
C GLN A 15 29.75 50.29 -1.93
N ALA A 16 30.95 49.90 -2.37
CA ALA A 16 31.20 48.57 -2.94
C ALA A 16 30.89 47.42 -1.94
N ARG A 17 31.28 47.61 -0.67
CA ARG A 17 31.00 46.66 0.38
C ARG A 17 29.50 46.53 0.69
N LYS A 18 28.76 47.65 0.63
CA LYS A 18 27.31 47.67 0.79
C LYS A 18 26.59 46.96 -0.37
N GLN A 19 27.04 47.16 -1.58
CA GLN A 19 26.52 46.45 -2.78
C GLN A 19 26.80 44.95 -2.74
N GLN A 20 27.99 44.54 -2.32
CA GLN A 20 28.31 43.13 -2.14
C GLN A 20 27.43 42.46 -1.07
N ALA A 21 27.21 43.11 0.06
CA ALA A 21 26.38 42.62 1.12
C ALA A 21 24.92 42.45 0.67
N GLN A 22 24.37 43.41 -0.11
CA GLN A 22 23.03 43.34 -0.68
C GLN A 22 22.90 42.19 -1.72
N ALA A 23 23.91 42.01 -2.58
CA ALA A 23 23.91 40.89 -3.55
C ALA A 23 23.93 39.52 -2.85
N GLN A 24 24.74 39.36 -1.81
CA GLN A 24 24.80 38.13 -1.03
C GLN A 24 23.49 37.87 -0.27
N ALA A 25 22.83 38.88 0.26
CA ALA A 25 21.54 38.74 0.92
C ALA A 25 20.44 38.28 -0.05
N LEU A 26 20.41 38.86 -1.26
CA LEU A 26 19.46 38.49 -2.32
C LEU A 26 19.67 37.06 -2.81
N GLU A 27 20.92 36.63 -2.90
CA GLU A 27 21.26 35.25 -3.30
C GLU A 27 20.88 34.23 -2.23
N ALA A 28 21.07 34.57 -0.96
CA ALA A 28 20.66 33.76 0.17
C ALA A 28 19.13 33.61 0.24
N GLU A 29 18.39 34.68 -0.06
CA GLU A 29 16.94 34.68 -0.11
C GLU A 29 16.40 33.83 -1.26
N LYS A 30 17.00 33.91 -2.46
CA LYS A 30 16.70 33.05 -3.60
C LYS A 30 16.97 31.57 -3.29
N LYS A 31 18.07 31.25 -2.61
CA LYS A 31 18.39 29.88 -2.19
C LYS A 31 17.41 29.34 -1.14
N LYS A 32 16.93 30.20 -0.20
CA LYS A 32 15.89 29.83 0.76
C LYS A 32 14.54 29.55 0.08
N ALA A 33 14.11 30.41 -0.84
CA ALA A 33 12.89 30.24 -1.60
C ALA A 33 12.90 28.94 -2.44
N ALA A 34 14.03 28.65 -3.12
CA ALA A 34 14.18 27.42 -3.89
C ALA A 34 14.15 26.16 -3.01
N ARG A 35 14.66 26.20 -1.78
CA ARG A 35 14.57 25.09 -0.82
C ARG A 35 13.14 24.83 -0.37
N ILE A 36 12.38 25.88 -0.04
CA ILE A 36 11.00 25.79 0.38
C ILE A 36 10.11 25.20 -0.73
N THR A 37 10.35 25.61 -1.98
CA THR A 37 9.61 25.07 -3.13
C THR A 37 9.94 23.60 -3.36
N LYS A 38 11.20 23.19 -3.17
CA LYS A 38 11.62 21.80 -3.31
C LYS A 38 11.10 20.88 -2.21
N GLU A 39 10.97 21.39 -0.98
CA GLU A 39 10.36 20.68 0.14
C GLU A 39 8.83 20.55 -0.01
N LYS A 40 8.16 21.60 -0.49
CA LYS A 40 6.71 21.53 -0.79
C LYS A 40 6.39 20.54 -1.90
N ASN A 41 7.14 20.51 -3.00
CA ASN A 41 6.93 19.53 -4.06
C ASN A 41 7.18 18.09 -3.60
N LYS A 42 8.21 17.86 -2.77
CA LYS A 42 8.49 16.53 -2.23
C LYS A 42 7.42 16.03 -1.25
N SER A 43 6.74 16.92 -0.55
CA SER A 43 5.62 16.57 0.35
C SER A 43 4.31 16.34 -0.39
N THR A 44 4.07 16.99 -1.53
CA THR A 44 2.90 16.72 -2.40
C THR A 44 3.06 15.42 -3.17
N GLU A 45 4.20 15.17 -3.77
CA GLU A 45 4.48 13.89 -4.46
C GLU A 45 4.35 12.67 -3.53
N LYS A 46 4.78 12.81 -2.27
CA LYS A 46 4.65 11.73 -1.28
C LYS A 46 3.20 11.49 -0.84
N LYS A 47 2.37 12.53 -0.75
CA LYS A 47 0.94 12.41 -0.45
C LYS A 47 0.16 11.80 -1.61
N GLU A 48 0.42 12.22 -2.84
CA GLU A 48 -0.22 11.65 -4.03
C GLU A 48 0.18 10.18 -4.28
N ALA A 49 1.42 9.80 -3.97
CA ALA A 49 1.87 8.41 -4.05
C ALA A 49 1.21 7.53 -2.98
N ASP A 50 1.02 8.03 -1.76
CA ASP A 50 0.36 7.30 -0.66
C ASP A 50 -1.15 7.18 -0.88
N GLU A 51 -1.83 8.21 -1.40
CA GLU A 51 -3.26 8.16 -1.74
C GLU A 51 -3.55 7.25 -2.94
N ASN A 52 -2.70 7.27 -3.96
CA ASN A 52 -2.85 6.40 -5.13
C ASN A 52 -2.54 4.93 -4.80
N SER A 53 -1.63 4.67 -3.86
CA SER A 53 -1.37 3.32 -3.36
C SER A 53 -2.48 2.79 -2.45
N ALA A 54 -3.14 3.66 -1.69
CA ALA A 54 -4.27 3.30 -0.84
C ALA A 54 -5.55 3.02 -1.66
N SER A 55 -5.84 3.81 -2.68
CA SER A 55 -6.98 3.60 -3.58
C SER A 55 -6.81 2.36 -4.45
N ASN A 56 -5.61 2.08 -4.96
CA ASN A 56 -5.32 0.84 -5.70
C ASN A 56 -5.40 -0.40 -4.80
N LYS A 57 -4.95 -0.32 -3.52
CA LYS A 57 -5.12 -1.41 -2.56
C LYS A 57 -6.58 -1.61 -2.15
N ALA A 58 -7.39 -0.57 -2.07
CA ALA A 58 -8.82 -0.67 -1.77
C ALA A 58 -9.60 -1.29 -2.94
N ASN A 59 -9.32 -0.90 -4.17
CA ASN A 59 -9.92 -1.47 -5.39
C ASN A 59 -9.49 -2.92 -5.64
N ALA A 60 -8.22 -3.26 -5.40
CA ALA A 60 -7.75 -4.64 -5.45
C ALA A 60 -8.41 -5.50 -4.35
N LYS A 61 -8.60 -4.97 -3.14
CA LYS A 61 -9.33 -5.67 -2.06
C LYS A 61 -10.79 -5.88 -2.39
N ALA A 62 -11.50 -4.92 -2.97
CA ALA A 62 -12.89 -5.06 -3.41
C ALA A 62 -13.02 -6.11 -4.53
N GLY A 63 -12.11 -6.14 -5.49
CA GLY A 63 -12.08 -7.14 -6.56
C GLY A 63 -11.81 -8.56 -6.04
N VAL A 64 -10.92 -8.73 -5.08
CA VAL A 64 -10.63 -10.04 -4.46
C VAL A 64 -11.83 -10.51 -3.61
N HIS A 65 -12.49 -9.62 -2.85
CA HIS A 65 -13.69 -9.99 -2.09
C HIS A 65 -14.84 -10.44 -2.99
N ALA A 66 -15.06 -9.80 -4.13
CA ALA A 66 -16.09 -10.21 -5.08
C ALA A 66 -15.83 -11.61 -5.68
N ARG A 67 -14.55 -11.97 -5.88
CA ARG A 67 -14.14 -13.29 -6.40
C ARG A 67 -14.07 -14.38 -5.33
N LEU A 68 -14.07 -14.03 -4.05
CA LEU A 68 -14.08 -14.96 -2.92
C LEU A 68 -15.50 -15.43 -2.54
N THR A 69 -16.53 -14.99 -3.24
CA THR A 69 -17.90 -15.43 -3.00
C THR A 69 -17.98 -16.96 -3.08
N PRO A 70 -18.53 -17.63 -2.06
CA PRO A 70 -18.70 -19.07 -2.08
C PRO A 70 -19.55 -19.50 -3.28
N ALA A 71 -19.17 -20.60 -3.93
CA ALA A 71 -19.89 -21.09 -5.09
C ALA A 71 -21.34 -21.45 -4.73
N PRO A 72 -22.35 -20.94 -5.46
CA PRO A 72 -23.74 -21.22 -5.17
C PRO A 72 -24.04 -22.72 -5.37
N GLY A 73 -25.02 -23.24 -4.63
CA GLY A 73 -25.47 -24.63 -4.75
C GLY A 73 -24.69 -25.65 -3.94
N LEU A 74 -23.54 -25.30 -3.36
CA LEU A 74 -22.80 -26.24 -2.51
C LEU A 74 -23.32 -26.20 -1.05
N PRO A 75 -23.47 -27.37 -0.38
CA PRO A 75 -23.91 -27.42 1.02
C PRO A 75 -23.09 -26.57 1.97
N VAL A 76 -21.77 -26.52 1.80
CA VAL A 76 -20.88 -25.67 2.61
C VAL A 76 -21.14 -24.18 2.37
N SER A 77 -21.49 -23.78 1.16
CA SER A 77 -21.79 -22.39 0.81
C SER A 77 -23.10 -21.90 1.43
N GLN A 78 -24.07 -22.78 1.58
CA GLN A 78 -25.35 -22.46 2.24
C GLN A 78 -25.14 -22.10 3.72
N ARG A 79 -24.16 -22.72 4.37
CA ARG A 79 -23.79 -22.47 5.77
C ARG A 79 -22.57 -21.56 5.92
N ALA A 80 -22.20 -20.81 4.89
CA ALA A 80 -21.00 -19.99 4.88
C ALA A 80 -20.92 -18.98 6.05
N LYS A 81 -22.02 -18.30 6.37
CA LYS A 81 -22.07 -17.33 7.47
C LYS A 81 -21.76 -17.99 8.81
N GLU A 82 -22.39 -19.11 9.10
CA GLU A 82 -22.18 -19.87 10.33
C GLU A 82 -20.72 -20.35 10.47
N ILE A 83 -20.16 -20.89 9.37
CA ILE A 83 -18.78 -21.36 9.35
C ILE A 83 -17.81 -20.20 9.56
N ILE A 84 -18.03 -19.05 8.91
CA ILE A 84 -17.20 -17.84 9.09
C ILE A 84 -17.22 -17.37 10.55
N GLU A 85 -18.37 -17.36 11.20
CA GLU A 85 -18.48 -16.99 12.61
C GLU A 85 -17.76 -18.01 13.52
N ALA A 86 -17.91 -19.29 13.23
CA ALA A 86 -17.22 -20.34 13.97
C ALA A 86 -15.70 -20.21 13.84
N ILE A 87 -15.17 -19.91 12.63
CA ILE A 87 -13.75 -19.65 12.40
C ILE A 87 -13.25 -18.44 13.19
N LYS A 88 -14.07 -17.39 13.33
CA LYS A 88 -13.70 -16.19 14.10
C LYS A 88 -13.64 -16.46 15.61
N LYS A 89 -14.61 -17.19 16.13
CA LYS A 89 -14.79 -17.42 17.57
C LYS A 89 -13.88 -18.51 18.13
N ASN A 90 -13.51 -19.51 17.32
CA ASN A 90 -12.80 -20.69 17.80
C ASN A 90 -11.38 -20.78 17.23
N ARG A 91 -10.46 -21.33 18.02
CA ARG A 91 -9.08 -21.64 17.58
C ARG A 91 -9.01 -22.92 16.76
N VAL A 92 -9.89 -23.85 17.03
CA VAL A 92 -10.01 -25.15 16.34
C VAL A 92 -11.46 -25.31 15.91
N LEU A 93 -11.69 -25.71 14.68
CA LEU A 93 -12.99 -26.00 14.10
C LEU A 93 -12.90 -27.34 13.34
N ILE A 94 -13.81 -28.26 13.65
CA ILE A 94 -13.97 -29.50 12.92
C ILE A 94 -15.22 -29.38 12.06
N LEU A 95 -15.07 -29.44 10.74
CA LEU A 95 -16.16 -29.36 9.78
C LEU A 95 -16.40 -30.72 9.14
N CYS A 96 -17.47 -31.38 9.54
CA CYS A 96 -17.92 -32.65 8.98
C CYS A 96 -18.97 -32.41 7.89
N GLY A 97 -19.03 -33.29 6.93
CA GLY A 97 -20.01 -33.25 5.83
C GLY A 97 -19.66 -34.25 4.75
N GLU A 98 -20.60 -34.52 3.86
CA GLU A 98 -20.46 -35.49 2.78
C GLU A 98 -19.38 -35.14 1.77
N THR A 99 -18.88 -36.13 1.05
CA THR A 99 -17.98 -35.94 -0.08
C THR A 99 -18.70 -35.14 -1.17
N GLY A 100 -18.03 -34.18 -1.78
CA GLY A 100 -18.66 -33.30 -2.79
C GLY A 100 -19.38 -32.08 -2.23
N SER A 101 -19.53 -31.93 -0.91
CA SER A 101 -20.19 -30.75 -0.30
C SER A 101 -19.42 -29.43 -0.46
N GLY A 102 -18.25 -29.42 -1.08
CA GLY A 102 -17.44 -28.24 -1.35
C GLY A 102 -16.48 -27.84 -0.22
N LYS A 103 -16.29 -28.66 0.82
CA LYS A 103 -15.38 -28.34 1.94
C LYS A 103 -13.98 -27.91 1.48
N THR A 104 -13.36 -28.72 0.66
CA THR A 104 -11.98 -28.54 0.24
C THR A 104 -11.74 -27.29 -0.60
N THR A 105 -12.70 -26.92 -1.46
CA THR A 105 -12.59 -25.76 -2.35
C THR A 105 -13.09 -24.48 -1.73
N GLN A 106 -14.12 -24.57 -0.87
CA GLN A 106 -14.75 -23.38 -0.30
C GLN A 106 -14.15 -22.96 1.06
N LEU A 107 -13.67 -23.91 1.87
CA LEU A 107 -13.12 -23.58 3.20
C LEU A 107 -11.95 -22.58 3.17
N PRO A 108 -10.97 -22.67 2.25
CA PRO A 108 -9.93 -21.65 2.14
C PRO A 108 -10.50 -20.24 1.89
N LYS A 109 -11.53 -20.11 1.04
CA LYS A 109 -12.19 -18.83 0.78
C LYS A 109 -12.91 -18.31 2.04
N LEU A 110 -13.61 -19.18 2.76
CA LEU A 110 -14.29 -18.83 4.02
C LEU A 110 -13.28 -18.37 5.08
N CYS A 111 -12.09 -18.96 5.13
CA CYS A 111 -11.01 -18.50 6.00
C CYS A 111 -10.57 -17.07 5.66
N VAL A 112 -10.42 -16.73 4.39
CA VAL A 112 -10.09 -15.36 3.96
C VAL A 112 -11.23 -14.40 4.30
N LEU A 113 -12.47 -14.78 4.04
CA LEU A 113 -13.66 -13.99 4.41
C LEU A 113 -13.81 -13.81 5.92
N ALA A 114 -13.37 -14.78 6.72
CA ALA A 114 -13.30 -14.66 8.18
C ALA A 114 -12.16 -13.71 8.65
N GLY A 115 -11.36 -13.17 7.73
CA GLY A 115 -10.25 -12.26 8.04
C GLY A 115 -8.93 -12.96 8.33
N ARG A 116 -8.84 -14.28 8.14
CA ARG A 116 -7.56 -15.01 8.20
C ARG A 116 -6.69 -14.62 7.00
N GLY A 117 -5.40 -14.78 7.10
CA GLY A 117 -4.46 -14.40 6.04
C GLY A 117 -4.02 -12.92 6.05
N ARG A 118 -4.61 -12.05 6.88
CA ARG A 118 -4.21 -10.63 6.96
C ARG A 118 -2.83 -10.43 7.59
N LYS A 119 -2.47 -11.25 8.57
CA LYS A 119 -1.19 -11.17 9.32
C LYS A 119 -0.23 -12.32 9.00
N GLY A 120 -0.61 -13.23 8.13
CA GLY A 120 0.19 -14.39 7.78
C GLY A 120 -0.45 -15.19 6.65
N LYS A 121 0.14 -16.31 6.29
CA LYS A 121 -0.35 -17.20 5.22
C LYS A 121 -1.40 -18.17 5.77
N ILE A 122 -2.35 -18.59 4.91
CA ILE A 122 -3.25 -19.72 5.16
C ILE A 122 -2.63 -20.93 4.50
N ALA A 123 -2.31 -21.95 5.28
CA ALA A 123 -1.83 -23.23 4.76
C ALA A 123 -3.00 -24.19 4.56
N HIS A 124 -3.08 -24.83 3.40
CA HIS A 124 -4.06 -25.83 3.08
C HIS A 124 -3.37 -27.14 2.72
N THR A 125 -3.47 -28.13 3.58
CA THR A 125 -2.80 -29.42 3.40
C THR A 125 -3.74 -30.46 2.81
N GLN A 126 -3.20 -31.36 1.99
CA GLN A 126 -3.91 -32.49 1.40
C GLN A 126 -3.06 -33.75 1.50
N PRO A 127 -3.69 -34.92 1.73
CA PRO A 127 -2.93 -36.17 1.90
C PRO A 127 -2.25 -36.64 0.61
N ARG A 128 -2.73 -36.21 -0.56
CA ARG A 128 -2.19 -36.59 -1.87
C ARG A 128 -1.62 -35.39 -2.61
N ARG A 129 -0.42 -35.48 -3.12
CA ARG A 129 0.26 -34.39 -3.87
C ARG A 129 -0.56 -33.91 -5.06
N ILE A 130 -1.16 -34.81 -5.82
CA ILE A 130 -2.02 -34.49 -6.97
C ILE A 130 -3.24 -33.67 -6.51
N ALA A 131 -3.86 -34.04 -5.39
CA ALA A 131 -4.98 -33.31 -4.85
C ALA A 131 -4.59 -31.89 -4.44
N ALA A 132 -3.42 -31.71 -3.81
CA ALA A 132 -2.92 -30.37 -3.45
C ALA A 132 -2.75 -29.47 -4.68
N SER A 133 -2.11 -29.98 -5.74
CA SER A 133 -1.90 -29.23 -7.00
C SER A 133 -3.22 -28.89 -7.70
N SER A 134 -4.14 -29.85 -7.80
CA SER A 134 -5.45 -29.65 -8.45
C SER A 134 -6.30 -28.63 -7.71
N ILE A 135 -6.29 -28.64 -6.37
CA ILE A 135 -7.05 -27.70 -5.55
C ILE A 135 -6.43 -26.31 -5.63
N ALA A 136 -5.09 -26.21 -5.62
CA ALA A 136 -4.41 -24.94 -5.79
C ALA A 136 -4.79 -24.29 -7.13
N LYS A 137 -4.71 -25.05 -8.23
CA LYS A 137 -5.13 -24.60 -9.56
C LYS A 137 -6.60 -24.15 -9.58
N ARG A 138 -7.48 -24.96 -9.02
CA ARG A 138 -8.91 -24.66 -8.95
C ARG A 138 -9.19 -23.38 -8.14
N LEU A 139 -8.51 -23.18 -7.02
CA LEU A 139 -8.64 -21.96 -6.23
C LEU A 139 -8.11 -20.74 -6.98
N ALA A 140 -7.00 -20.85 -7.68
CA ALA A 140 -6.45 -19.79 -8.51
C ALA A 140 -7.43 -19.39 -9.63
N GLU A 141 -7.99 -20.36 -10.35
CA GLU A 141 -9.03 -20.12 -11.36
C GLU A 141 -10.26 -19.41 -10.78
N GLU A 142 -10.79 -19.89 -9.65
CA GLU A 142 -11.97 -19.30 -9.01
C GLU A 142 -11.73 -17.91 -8.41
N THR A 143 -10.51 -17.61 -7.98
CA THR A 143 -10.14 -16.30 -7.42
C THR A 143 -9.54 -15.36 -8.47
N GLY A 144 -9.23 -15.87 -9.66
CA GLY A 144 -8.58 -15.11 -10.74
C GLY A 144 -7.18 -14.63 -10.36
N THR A 145 -6.42 -15.50 -9.65
CA THR A 145 -5.03 -15.26 -9.27
C THR A 145 -4.13 -16.24 -10.00
N ASP A 146 -2.90 -15.86 -10.26
CA ASP A 146 -1.88 -16.76 -10.77
C ASP A 146 -1.36 -17.66 -9.65
N LEU A 147 -0.87 -18.86 -10.04
CA LEU A 147 -0.27 -19.86 -9.14
C LEU A 147 1.21 -19.55 -8.92
#